data_05ffe8eef4388516e9a923afba5a496c
#
_entry.id   05ffe8eef4388516e9a923afba5a496c
#
_cell.length_a   1.000
_cell.length_b   1.000
_cell.length_c   1.000
_cell.angle_alpha   90.00
_cell.angle_beta   90.00
_cell.angle_gamma   90.00
#
_symmetry.space_group_name_H-M   'P 1'
#
loop_
_entity.id
_entity.type
_entity.pdbx_description
1 polymer ?
#
loop_
_entity_poly.entity_id
_entity_poly.type
_entity_poly.pdbx_seq_one_letter_code
_entity_poly.pdbx_strand_id
1 'polypeptide(L)'
;MKTLVDRALVFGRMIKFSHSVFALPFALASAAVAAEGRVPWRELPWIVVAMIGARSAAMGFNRLADQAIDARNPRTAGRELPRGVLSRREVWLFVSLSALALIGAAAMLNPLCLLLSPVALLVVFGYSYTKRFTSLSHLVLGLALSIAPVGAWLGVRGRFDAAPVVLALAVLAWVAGFDTIYSCQDLDFDRREGLRSLPALLGIRRALAVARGLHVAAVVLLAALYTLAPLHPIYLAGVAAVAALLVYEHSLVSADDLSRVDAAFFTVNGWISIGYLIFTILGLRLA
;
A
#
# COMPACT_ATOMS: atom_id res chain seq x y z
N MET A 1 6.30 -34.76 4.74
CA MET A 1 6.65 -33.70 3.74
C MET A 1 5.44 -32.81 3.54
N LYS A 2 5.55 -31.50 3.81
CA LYS A 2 4.46 -30.56 3.47
C LYS A 2 4.38 -30.47 1.94
N THR A 3 3.17 -30.49 1.39
CA THR A 3 2.96 -30.39 -0.05
C THR A 3 3.37 -29.00 -0.58
N LEU A 4 3.62 -28.87 -1.89
CA LEU A 4 3.87 -27.59 -2.54
C LEU A 4 2.72 -26.58 -2.26
N VAL A 5 1.49 -27.07 -2.22
CA VAL A 5 0.30 -26.26 -1.91
C VAL A 5 0.35 -25.74 -0.46
N ASP A 6 0.72 -26.57 0.51
CA ASP A 6 0.86 -26.14 1.90
C ASP A 6 1.92 -25.04 2.04
N ARG A 7 3.02 -25.15 1.31
CA ARG A 7 4.07 -24.11 1.30
C ARG A 7 3.61 -22.82 0.66
N ALA A 8 2.92 -22.88 -0.48
CA ALA A 8 2.33 -21.69 -1.12
C ALA A 8 1.36 -20.96 -0.18
N LEU A 9 0.53 -21.69 0.54
CA LEU A 9 -0.37 -21.13 1.54
C LEU A 9 0.37 -20.47 2.71
N VAL A 10 1.51 -21.04 3.15
CA VAL A 10 2.35 -20.43 4.19
C VAL A 10 2.95 -19.11 3.70
N PHE A 11 3.49 -19.06 2.47
CA PHE A 11 3.98 -17.81 1.88
C PHE A 11 2.85 -16.78 1.70
N GLY A 12 1.68 -17.20 1.22
CA GLY A 12 0.50 -16.33 1.09
C GLY A 12 0.09 -15.69 2.43
N ARG A 13 0.13 -16.46 3.54
CA ARG A 13 -0.10 -15.94 4.90
C ARG A 13 1.01 -14.98 5.32
N MET A 14 2.28 -15.31 5.11
CA MET A 14 3.42 -14.48 5.44
C MET A 14 3.32 -13.08 4.83
N ILE A 15 2.95 -12.98 3.55
CA ILE A 15 2.80 -11.69 2.86
C ILE A 15 1.43 -11.04 3.08
N LYS A 16 0.54 -11.69 3.85
CA LYS A 16 -0.84 -11.24 4.02
C LYS A 16 -1.48 -10.88 2.66
N PHE A 17 -1.58 -11.86 1.77
CA PHE A 17 -2.02 -11.66 0.39
C PHE A 17 -3.37 -10.93 0.27
N SER A 18 -4.28 -11.15 1.21
CA SER A 18 -5.57 -10.44 1.30
C SER A 18 -5.42 -8.91 1.36
N HIS A 19 -4.31 -8.39 1.87
CA HIS A 19 -4.06 -6.94 1.92
C HIS A 19 -3.60 -6.35 0.57
N SER A 20 -3.47 -7.17 -0.50
CA SER A 20 -3.23 -6.66 -1.86
C SER A 20 -4.39 -5.78 -2.35
N VAL A 21 -5.56 -5.92 -1.73
CA VAL A 21 -6.74 -5.09 -1.99
C VAL A 21 -6.49 -3.58 -1.77
N PHE A 22 -5.48 -3.17 -1.03
CA PHE A 22 -5.24 -1.74 -0.78
C PHE A 22 -4.65 -1.01 -1.99
N ALA A 23 -3.60 -1.51 -2.60
CA ALA A 23 -2.90 -0.81 -3.68
C ALA A 23 -3.37 -1.21 -5.09
N LEU A 24 -3.79 -2.46 -5.29
CA LEU A 24 -4.19 -2.96 -6.61
C LEU A 24 -5.37 -2.17 -7.21
N PRO A 25 -6.46 -1.83 -6.50
CA PRO A 25 -7.54 -1.05 -7.07
C PRO A 25 -7.09 0.34 -7.55
N PHE A 26 -6.18 1.01 -6.84
CA PHE A 26 -5.64 2.30 -7.29
C PHE A 26 -4.74 2.17 -8.53
N ALA A 27 -3.96 1.09 -8.64
CA ALA A 27 -3.19 0.80 -9.85
C ALA A 27 -4.11 0.55 -11.05
N LEU A 28 -5.18 -0.24 -10.86
CA LEU A 28 -6.16 -0.52 -11.91
C LEU A 28 -6.95 0.74 -12.31
N ALA A 29 -7.34 1.57 -11.36
CA ALA A 29 -7.96 2.87 -11.61
C ALA A 29 -7.04 3.77 -12.44
N SER A 30 -5.75 3.85 -12.06
CA SER A 30 -4.74 4.61 -12.79
C SER A 30 -4.57 4.10 -14.23
N ALA A 31 -4.47 2.78 -14.41
CA ALA A 31 -4.39 2.16 -15.74
C ALA A 31 -5.63 2.46 -16.60
N ALA A 32 -6.82 2.42 -16.01
CA ALA A 32 -8.07 2.72 -16.71
C ALA A 32 -8.15 4.20 -17.12
N VAL A 33 -7.74 5.13 -16.25
CA VAL A 33 -7.64 6.56 -16.59
C VAL A 33 -6.61 6.78 -17.68
N ALA A 34 -5.43 6.16 -17.58
CA ALA A 34 -4.37 6.21 -18.58
C ALA A 34 -4.84 5.71 -19.95
N ALA A 35 -5.70 4.71 -19.98
CA ALA A 35 -6.28 4.12 -21.19
C ALA A 35 -7.57 4.84 -21.68
N GLU A 36 -7.95 5.97 -21.04
CA GLU A 36 -9.15 6.76 -21.40
C GLU A 36 -10.42 5.90 -21.41
N GLY A 37 -10.60 5.09 -20.37
CA GLY A 37 -11.76 4.21 -20.22
C GLY A 37 -11.72 2.92 -21.04
N ARG A 38 -10.72 2.72 -21.91
CA ARG A 38 -10.49 1.45 -22.59
C ARG A 38 -9.83 0.45 -21.63
N VAL A 39 -9.95 -0.84 -21.91
CA VAL A 39 -9.24 -1.86 -21.15
C VAL A 39 -7.88 -2.10 -21.80
N PRO A 40 -6.76 -1.83 -21.13
CA PRO A 40 -5.43 -2.04 -21.67
C PRO A 40 -5.04 -3.53 -21.59
N TRP A 41 -5.66 -4.38 -22.41
CA TRP A 41 -5.55 -5.85 -22.36
C TRP A 41 -4.11 -6.37 -22.49
N ARG A 42 -3.23 -5.63 -23.17
CA ARG A 42 -1.82 -6.01 -23.33
C ARG A 42 -1.01 -5.74 -22.07
N GLU A 43 -1.24 -4.60 -21.42
CA GLU A 43 -0.49 -4.10 -20.27
C GLU A 43 -1.03 -4.67 -18.95
N LEU A 44 -2.34 -4.91 -18.88
CA LEU A 44 -3.04 -5.31 -17.65
C LEU A 44 -2.44 -6.56 -16.97
N PRO A 45 -2.15 -7.68 -17.67
CA PRO A 45 -1.53 -8.83 -17.03
C PRO A 45 -0.17 -8.51 -16.41
N TRP A 46 0.65 -7.69 -17.10
CA TRP A 46 1.97 -7.32 -16.62
C TRP A 46 1.91 -6.32 -15.46
N ILE A 47 0.93 -5.41 -15.45
CA ILE A 47 0.66 -4.55 -14.30
C ILE A 47 0.31 -5.40 -13.08
N VAL A 48 -0.55 -6.40 -13.22
CA VAL A 48 -0.93 -7.30 -12.12
C VAL A 48 0.29 -8.12 -11.64
N VAL A 49 1.08 -8.68 -12.54
CA VAL A 49 2.31 -9.42 -12.19
C VAL A 49 3.31 -8.51 -11.47
N ALA A 50 3.53 -7.28 -11.97
CA ALA A 50 4.40 -6.30 -11.33
C ALA A 50 3.93 -5.96 -9.92
N MET A 51 2.63 -5.75 -9.72
CA MET A 51 2.03 -5.46 -8.41
C MET A 51 2.21 -6.61 -7.41
N ILE A 52 1.94 -7.84 -7.85
CA ILE A 52 2.12 -9.05 -7.02
C ILE A 52 3.61 -9.22 -6.68
N GLY A 53 4.49 -9.05 -7.66
CA GLY A 53 5.94 -9.15 -7.48
C GLY A 53 6.46 -8.11 -6.50
N ALA A 54 6.13 -6.82 -6.71
CA ALA A 54 6.55 -5.72 -5.84
C ALA A 54 6.11 -5.94 -4.38
N ARG A 55 4.81 -6.27 -4.19
CA ARG A 55 4.26 -6.51 -2.87
C ARG A 55 4.88 -7.72 -2.19
N SER A 56 5.03 -8.83 -2.90
CA SER A 56 5.62 -10.07 -2.38
C SER A 56 7.07 -9.84 -1.97
N ALA A 57 7.85 -9.15 -2.81
CA ALA A 57 9.22 -8.78 -2.51
C ALA A 57 9.30 -7.85 -1.28
N ALA A 58 8.49 -6.79 -1.24
CA ALA A 58 8.43 -5.84 -0.12
C ALA A 58 8.09 -6.53 1.21
N MET A 59 7.02 -7.33 1.23
CA MET A 59 6.58 -8.01 2.45
C MET A 59 7.57 -9.09 2.91
N GLY A 60 8.09 -9.91 1.98
CA GLY A 60 9.11 -10.90 2.31
C GLY A 60 10.38 -10.25 2.86
N PHE A 61 10.84 -9.16 2.24
CA PHE A 61 12.00 -8.41 2.70
C PHE A 61 11.76 -7.76 4.08
N ASN A 62 10.58 -7.18 4.31
CA ASN A 62 10.21 -6.63 5.61
C ASN A 62 10.26 -7.71 6.72
N ARG A 63 9.80 -8.94 6.44
CA ARG A 63 9.91 -10.06 7.38
C ARG A 63 11.37 -10.41 7.72
N LEU A 64 12.25 -10.40 6.72
CA LEU A 64 13.68 -10.64 6.93
C LEU A 64 14.35 -9.54 7.74
N ALA A 65 14.05 -8.28 7.39
CA ALA A 65 14.60 -7.10 8.05
C ALA A 65 14.16 -7.01 9.52
N ASP A 66 12.89 -7.31 9.79
CA ASP A 66 12.29 -7.14 11.11
C ASP A 66 12.27 -8.42 11.97
N GLN A 67 12.84 -9.54 11.53
CA GLN A 67 12.74 -10.84 12.22
C GLN A 67 13.06 -10.76 13.72
N ALA A 68 14.14 -10.08 14.11
CA ALA A 68 14.56 -9.96 15.51
C ALA A 68 13.61 -9.06 16.32
N ILE A 69 13.07 -8.01 15.70
CA ILE A 69 12.09 -7.10 16.31
C ILE A 69 10.76 -7.85 16.47
N ASP A 70 10.31 -8.54 15.42
CA ASP A 70 9.06 -9.31 15.41
C ASP A 70 9.05 -10.42 16.48
N ALA A 71 10.19 -11.05 16.72
CA ALA A 71 10.30 -12.10 17.75
C ALA A 71 10.08 -11.56 19.18
N ARG A 72 10.37 -10.26 19.42
CA ARG A 72 10.20 -9.62 20.73
C ARG A 72 8.83 -8.95 20.92
N ASN A 73 8.12 -8.67 19.82
CA ASN A 73 6.80 -8.06 19.89
C ASN A 73 5.72 -9.15 20.06
N PRO A 74 4.93 -9.16 21.18
CA PRO A 74 3.89 -10.15 21.41
C PRO A 74 2.88 -10.29 20.25
N ARG A 75 2.59 -9.18 19.54
CA ARG A 75 1.66 -9.15 18.40
C ARG A 75 2.23 -9.88 17.18
N THR A 76 3.54 -9.90 16.99
CA THR A 76 4.19 -10.41 15.79
C THR A 76 5.10 -11.63 16.01
N ALA A 77 5.34 -12.04 17.26
CA ALA A 77 6.14 -13.22 17.61
C ALA A 77 5.57 -14.52 17.00
N GLY A 78 4.26 -14.54 16.73
CA GLY A 78 3.57 -15.66 16.06
C GLY A 78 3.81 -15.78 14.56
N ARG A 79 4.55 -14.86 13.92
CA ARG A 79 4.83 -14.86 12.48
C ARG A 79 5.73 -16.02 12.06
N GLU A 80 5.71 -16.36 10.78
CA GLU A 80 6.33 -17.56 10.20
C GLU A 80 7.85 -17.61 10.40
N LEU A 81 8.56 -16.47 10.23
CA LEU A 81 10.01 -16.39 10.41
C LEU A 81 10.45 -16.49 11.89
N PRO A 82 9.91 -15.70 12.83
CA PRO A 82 10.22 -15.84 14.25
C PRO A 82 9.96 -17.24 14.80
N ARG A 83 8.90 -17.91 14.32
CA ARG A 83 8.56 -19.28 14.72
C ARG A 83 9.38 -20.38 14.01
N GLY A 84 10.25 -20.03 13.08
CA GLY A 84 11.03 -21.01 12.31
C GLY A 84 10.19 -21.87 11.36
N VAL A 85 8.94 -21.48 11.05
CA VAL A 85 8.08 -22.17 10.06
C VAL A 85 8.65 -22.03 8.64
N LEU A 86 9.26 -20.87 8.37
CA LEU A 86 10.04 -20.59 7.17
C LEU A 86 11.47 -20.24 7.57
N SER A 87 12.43 -20.74 6.83
CA SER A 87 13.85 -20.39 6.98
C SER A 87 14.16 -19.06 6.26
N ARG A 88 15.20 -18.36 6.73
CA ARG A 88 15.68 -17.14 6.06
C ARG A 88 16.04 -17.38 4.58
N ARG A 89 16.61 -18.55 4.25
CA ARG A 89 16.98 -18.91 2.86
C ARG A 89 15.77 -19.02 1.97
N GLU A 90 14.69 -19.64 2.44
CA GLU A 90 13.43 -19.75 1.70
C GLU A 90 12.80 -18.38 1.45
N VAL A 91 12.80 -17.50 2.46
CA VAL A 91 12.25 -16.16 2.30
C VAL A 91 13.12 -15.30 1.39
N TRP A 92 14.46 -15.41 1.45
CA TRP A 92 15.35 -14.72 0.50
C TRP A 92 15.11 -15.19 -0.95
N LEU A 93 14.97 -16.49 -1.18
CA LEU A 93 14.65 -17.02 -2.51
C LEU A 93 13.29 -16.47 -3.00
N PHE A 94 12.27 -16.46 -2.13
CA PHE A 94 10.96 -15.89 -2.44
C PHE A 94 11.05 -14.40 -2.80
N VAL A 95 11.79 -13.60 -2.03
CA VAL A 95 12.03 -12.17 -2.30
C VAL A 95 12.71 -11.97 -3.64
N SER A 96 13.77 -12.75 -3.92
CA SER A 96 14.52 -12.66 -5.18
C SER A 96 13.64 -12.99 -6.39
N LEU A 97 12.88 -14.09 -6.32
CA LEU A 97 11.96 -14.47 -7.40
C LEU A 97 10.84 -13.42 -7.62
N SER A 98 10.33 -12.85 -6.52
CA SER A 98 9.31 -11.79 -6.57
C SER A 98 9.86 -10.50 -7.17
N ALA A 99 11.10 -10.13 -6.84
CA ALA A 99 11.78 -8.97 -7.43
C ALA A 99 12.05 -9.19 -8.94
N LEU A 100 12.49 -10.39 -9.33
CA LEU A 100 12.67 -10.75 -10.73
C LEU A 100 11.34 -10.74 -11.51
N ALA A 101 10.24 -11.16 -10.88
CA ALA A 101 8.90 -11.07 -11.48
C ALA A 101 8.49 -9.62 -11.73
N LEU A 102 8.75 -8.71 -10.77
CA LEU A 102 8.53 -7.27 -10.97
C LEU A 102 9.36 -6.74 -12.15
N ILE A 103 10.68 -7.01 -12.19
CA ILE A 103 11.57 -6.50 -13.23
C ILE A 103 11.16 -7.07 -14.59
N GLY A 104 10.86 -8.38 -14.66
CA GLY A 104 10.40 -9.03 -15.90
C GLY A 104 9.08 -8.44 -16.41
N ALA A 105 8.11 -8.23 -15.51
CA ALA A 105 6.85 -7.58 -15.88
C ALA A 105 7.06 -6.12 -16.34
N ALA A 106 7.94 -5.38 -15.67
CA ALA A 106 8.30 -4.02 -16.08
C ALA A 106 8.96 -3.98 -17.47
N ALA A 107 9.81 -4.96 -17.79
CA ALA A 107 10.41 -5.11 -19.14
C ALA A 107 9.36 -5.39 -20.23
N MET A 108 8.31 -6.15 -19.88
CA MET A 108 7.21 -6.46 -20.81
C MET A 108 6.25 -5.28 -21.01
N LEU A 109 6.25 -4.31 -20.10
CA LEU A 109 5.47 -3.08 -20.24
C LEU A 109 6.16 -2.11 -21.20
N ASN A 110 7.28 -1.53 -20.80
CA ASN A 110 8.08 -0.62 -21.64
C ASN A 110 9.45 -0.32 -21.01
N PRO A 111 10.40 0.29 -21.78
CA PRO A 111 11.74 0.61 -21.28
C PRO A 111 11.78 1.53 -20.05
N LEU A 112 10.82 2.46 -19.94
CA LEU A 112 10.75 3.38 -18.79
C LEU A 112 10.37 2.64 -17.51
N CYS A 113 9.41 1.72 -17.58
CA CYS A 113 9.05 0.85 -16.45
C CYS A 113 10.24 -0.02 -16.03
N LEU A 114 10.96 -0.61 -16.99
CA LEU A 114 12.17 -1.38 -16.69
C LEU A 114 13.23 -0.53 -16.00
N LEU A 115 13.52 0.66 -16.52
CA LEU A 115 14.51 1.59 -15.94
C LEU A 115 14.17 1.98 -14.52
N LEU A 116 12.88 2.17 -14.20
CA LEU A 116 12.42 2.59 -12.88
C LEU A 116 12.20 1.43 -11.90
N SER A 117 12.16 0.17 -12.37
CA SER A 117 11.92 -0.98 -11.50
C SER A 117 12.96 -1.17 -10.38
N PRO A 118 14.28 -0.90 -10.57
CA PRO A 118 15.24 -0.92 -9.46
C PRO A 118 14.98 0.18 -8.43
N VAL A 119 14.54 1.37 -8.87
CA VAL A 119 14.19 2.47 -7.96
C VAL A 119 12.98 2.08 -7.12
N ALA A 120 11.97 1.47 -7.72
CA ALA A 120 10.80 0.94 -6.99
C ALA A 120 11.23 -0.09 -5.93
N LEU A 121 12.12 -1.03 -6.27
CA LEU A 121 12.68 -2.01 -5.32
C LEU A 121 13.45 -1.33 -4.18
N LEU A 122 14.27 -0.32 -4.47
CA LEU A 122 14.98 0.44 -3.44
C LEU A 122 14.02 1.09 -2.44
N VAL A 123 12.94 1.71 -2.92
CA VAL A 123 11.94 2.35 -2.05
C VAL A 123 11.23 1.31 -1.19
N VAL A 124 10.71 0.21 -1.79
CA VAL A 124 9.95 -0.79 -1.03
C VAL A 124 10.81 -1.63 -0.07
N PHE A 125 12.11 -1.78 -0.34
CA PHE A 125 13.03 -2.41 0.61
C PHE A 125 13.50 -1.43 1.68
N GLY A 126 13.87 -0.20 1.28
CA GLY A 126 14.33 0.85 2.17
C GLY A 126 13.32 1.19 3.27
N TYR A 127 12.04 1.17 2.95
CA TYR A 127 10.96 1.36 3.91
C TYR A 127 11.13 0.48 5.17
N SER A 128 11.54 -0.78 5.03
CA SER A 128 11.67 -1.72 6.14
C SER A 128 12.64 -1.28 7.25
N TYR A 129 13.55 -0.36 6.95
CA TYR A 129 14.52 0.16 7.91
C TYR A 129 14.11 1.49 8.54
N THR A 130 13.14 2.20 7.97
CA THR A 130 12.87 3.61 8.29
C THR A 130 12.47 3.83 9.75
N LYS A 131 11.68 2.95 10.36
CA LYS A 131 11.29 3.04 11.77
C LYS A 131 12.48 2.96 12.77
N ARG A 132 13.69 2.61 12.31
CA ARG A 132 14.90 2.56 13.13
C ARG A 132 15.57 3.93 13.27
N PHE A 133 15.31 4.86 12.35
CA PHE A 133 15.97 6.16 12.32
C PHE A 133 15.04 7.36 12.11
N THR A 134 13.79 7.16 11.67
CA THR A 134 12.82 8.26 11.47
C THR A 134 11.41 7.93 11.92
N SER A 135 10.72 8.92 12.48
CA SER A 135 9.29 8.83 12.81
C SER A 135 8.38 9.01 11.58
N LEU A 136 8.95 9.33 10.41
CA LEU A 136 8.21 9.48 9.15
C LEU A 136 8.05 8.17 8.38
N SER A 137 8.28 7.01 9.02
CA SER A 137 8.16 5.68 8.42
C SER A 137 6.80 5.46 7.74
N HIS A 138 5.73 6.05 8.27
CA HIS A 138 4.37 6.00 7.70
C HIS A 138 4.30 6.69 6.32
N LEU A 139 4.95 7.84 6.16
CA LEU A 139 5.05 8.53 4.86
C LEU A 139 5.87 7.73 3.86
N VAL A 140 6.95 7.07 4.32
CA VAL A 140 7.76 6.20 3.44
C VAL A 140 6.99 4.96 3.02
N LEU A 141 6.14 4.38 3.89
CA LEU A 141 5.20 3.32 3.50
C LEU A 141 4.19 3.84 2.46
N GLY A 142 3.63 5.04 2.70
CA GLY A 142 2.75 5.71 1.74
C GLY A 142 3.42 5.90 0.39
N LEU A 143 4.67 6.36 0.37
CA LEU A 143 5.48 6.49 -0.85
C LEU A 143 5.67 5.14 -1.55
N ALA A 144 5.97 4.08 -0.79
CA ALA A 144 6.15 2.74 -1.37
C ALA A 144 4.88 2.22 -2.06
N LEU A 145 3.67 2.47 -1.48
CA LEU A 145 2.42 2.06 -2.10
C LEU A 145 1.99 3.01 -3.23
N SER A 146 2.36 4.29 -3.18
CA SER A 146 2.03 5.27 -4.22
C SER A 146 2.77 5.03 -5.55
N ILE A 147 3.83 4.23 -5.56
CA ILE A 147 4.48 3.76 -6.79
C ILE A 147 3.51 2.95 -7.67
N ALA A 148 2.53 2.27 -7.08
CA ALA A 148 1.61 1.40 -7.78
C ALA A 148 0.78 2.13 -8.85
N PRO A 149 0.03 3.21 -8.55
CA PRO A 149 -0.70 3.96 -9.58
C PRO A 149 0.22 4.63 -10.60
N VAL A 150 1.42 5.09 -10.20
CA VAL A 150 2.41 5.66 -11.14
C VAL A 150 2.90 4.57 -12.11
N GLY A 151 3.32 3.42 -11.59
CA GLY A 151 3.80 2.30 -12.41
C GLY A 151 2.75 1.79 -13.40
N ALA A 152 1.49 1.71 -12.97
CA ALA A 152 0.39 1.32 -13.83
C ALA A 152 0.14 2.34 -14.96
N TRP A 153 0.18 3.64 -14.66
CA TRP A 153 0.12 4.71 -15.66
C TRP A 153 1.25 4.62 -16.67
N LEU A 154 2.49 4.55 -16.17
CA LEU A 154 3.68 4.44 -17.00
C LEU A 154 3.63 3.19 -17.89
N GLY A 155 3.10 2.08 -17.37
CA GLY A 155 2.89 0.85 -18.12
C GLY A 155 2.03 1.06 -19.36
N VAL A 156 0.97 1.88 -19.26
CA VAL A 156 0.02 2.16 -20.33
C VAL A 156 0.50 3.30 -21.25
N ARG A 157 0.99 4.43 -20.67
CA ARG A 157 1.31 5.65 -21.43
C ARG A 157 2.78 5.77 -21.81
N GLY A 158 3.70 5.09 -21.13
CA GLY A 158 5.14 5.21 -21.34
C GLY A 158 5.73 6.58 -20.99
N ARG A 159 4.99 7.44 -20.30
CA ARG A 159 5.42 8.79 -19.91
C ARG A 159 4.76 9.25 -18.61
N PHE A 160 5.37 10.24 -17.96
CA PHE A 160 4.77 10.94 -16.81
C PHE A 160 3.76 11.99 -17.28
N ASP A 161 2.67 12.09 -16.54
CA ASP A 161 1.65 13.14 -16.65
C ASP A 161 1.29 13.64 -15.24
N ALA A 162 0.51 14.72 -15.13
CA ALA A 162 0.12 15.27 -13.81
C ALA A 162 -0.85 14.35 -13.03
N ALA A 163 -1.77 13.69 -13.74
CA ALA A 163 -2.80 12.85 -13.11
C ALA A 163 -2.23 11.72 -12.23
N PRO A 164 -1.27 10.88 -12.67
CA PRO A 164 -0.70 9.82 -11.82
C PRO A 164 0.09 10.38 -10.64
N VAL A 165 0.69 11.56 -10.76
CA VAL A 165 1.41 12.20 -9.64
C VAL A 165 0.43 12.63 -8.56
N VAL A 166 -0.67 13.28 -8.93
CA VAL A 166 -1.72 13.69 -7.98
C VAL A 166 -2.35 12.46 -7.32
N LEU A 167 -2.64 11.41 -8.08
CA LEU A 167 -3.15 10.15 -7.54
C LEU A 167 -2.14 9.49 -6.59
N ALA A 168 -0.85 9.49 -6.93
CA ALA A 168 0.20 8.97 -6.08
C ALA A 168 0.29 9.72 -4.74
N LEU A 169 0.21 11.05 -4.77
CA LEU A 169 0.20 11.87 -3.56
C LEU A 169 -1.06 11.60 -2.70
N ALA A 170 -2.21 11.37 -3.33
CA ALA A 170 -3.43 10.96 -2.62
C ALA A 170 -3.25 9.61 -1.93
N VAL A 171 -2.70 8.62 -2.63
CA VAL A 171 -2.41 7.28 -2.07
C VAL A 171 -1.36 7.36 -0.96
N LEU A 172 -0.31 8.16 -1.15
CA LEU A 172 0.71 8.39 -0.11
C LEU A 172 0.06 8.93 1.18
N ALA A 173 -0.73 9.97 1.08
CA ALA A 173 -1.40 10.59 2.22
C ALA A 173 -2.38 9.62 2.90
N TRP A 174 -3.21 8.92 2.12
CA TRP A 174 -4.15 7.94 2.63
C TRP A 174 -3.46 6.78 3.35
N VAL A 175 -2.42 6.19 2.75
CA VAL A 175 -1.66 5.08 3.35
C VAL A 175 -0.95 5.53 4.63
N ALA A 176 -0.30 6.69 4.60
CA ALA A 176 0.37 7.23 5.77
C ALA A 176 -0.62 7.51 6.93
N GLY A 177 -1.83 7.96 6.60
CA GLY A 177 -2.89 8.18 7.57
C GLY A 177 -3.33 6.89 8.26
N PHE A 178 -3.75 5.87 7.51
CA PHE A 178 -4.22 4.63 8.11
C PHE A 178 -3.10 3.82 8.80
N ASP A 179 -1.87 3.88 8.29
CA ASP A 179 -0.74 3.21 8.93
C ASP A 179 -0.36 3.90 10.25
N THR A 180 -0.51 5.24 10.33
CA THR A 180 -0.38 5.97 11.59
C THR A 180 -1.42 5.53 12.61
N ILE A 181 -2.68 5.36 12.21
CA ILE A 181 -3.76 4.82 13.08
C ILE A 181 -3.38 3.41 13.57
N TYR A 182 -2.97 2.54 12.63
CA TYR A 182 -2.64 1.15 12.94
C TYR A 182 -1.44 1.03 13.89
N SER A 183 -0.45 1.90 13.77
CA SER A 183 0.75 1.89 14.59
C SER A 183 0.51 2.36 16.03
N CYS A 184 -0.63 2.99 16.34
CA CYS A 184 -0.97 3.38 17.72
C CYS A 184 -1.00 2.18 18.69
N GLN A 185 -1.33 0.99 18.19
CA GLN A 185 -1.33 -0.24 19.00
C GLN A 185 0.07 -0.73 19.41
N ASP A 186 1.11 -0.29 18.72
CA ASP A 186 2.50 -0.67 19.00
C ASP A 186 3.24 0.37 19.86
N LEU A 187 2.58 1.43 20.35
CA LEU A 187 3.20 2.56 21.04
C LEU A 187 4.17 2.13 22.16
N ASP A 188 3.71 1.28 23.08
CA ASP A 188 4.51 0.87 24.24
C ASP A 188 5.68 -0.01 23.83
N PHE A 189 5.48 -0.85 22.81
CA PHE A 189 6.54 -1.67 22.24
C PHE A 189 7.58 -0.80 21.52
N ASP A 190 7.15 0.11 20.65
CA ASP A 190 8.03 1.01 19.90
C ASP A 190 8.92 1.84 20.84
N ARG A 191 8.34 2.38 21.93
CA ARG A 191 9.09 3.15 22.94
C ARG A 191 10.13 2.30 23.67
N ARG A 192 9.77 1.07 24.05
CA ARG A 192 10.70 0.16 24.75
C ARG A 192 11.86 -0.29 23.89
N GLU A 193 11.60 -0.53 22.61
CA GLU A 193 12.61 -0.99 21.63
C GLU A 193 13.37 0.16 20.95
N GLY A 194 13.08 1.43 21.30
CA GLY A 194 13.70 2.60 20.67
C GLY A 194 13.33 2.80 19.20
N LEU A 195 12.19 2.22 18.77
CA LEU A 195 11.68 2.40 17.41
C LEU A 195 10.97 3.75 17.29
N ARG A 196 11.08 4.33 16.09
CA ARG A 196 10.52 5.66 15.80
C ARG A 196 9.26 5.54 14.98
N SER A 197 8.16 5.99 15.57
CA SER A 197 6.85 6.11 14.89
C SER A 197 6.20 7.44 15.28
N LEU A 198 5.20 7.90 14.53
CA LEU A 198 4.45 9.10 14.90
C LEU A 198 3.78 8.98 16.28
N PRO A 199 3.11 7.85 16.62
CA PRO A 199 2.60 7.68 17.98
C PRO A 199 3.70 7.68 19.06
N ALA A 200 4.87 7.07 18.82
CA ALA A 200 5.97 7.08 19.78
C ALA A 200 6.49 8.49 20.05
N LEU A 201 6.55 9.34 19.00
CA LEU A 201 7.03 10.72 19.08
C LEU A 201 5.98 11.68 19.67
N LEU A 202 4.73 11.61 19.21
CA LEU A 202 3.69 12.63 19.47
C LEU A 202 2.66 12.21 20.52
N GLY A 203 2.60 10.91 20.84
CA GLY A 203 1.49 10.29 21.56
C GLY A 203 0.28 10.04 20.66
N ILE A 204 -0.64 9.15 21.10
CA ILE A 204 -1.77 8.67 20.28
C ILE A 204 -2.67 9.82 19.81
N ARG A 205 -3.07 10.73 20.71
CA ARG A 205 -4.01 11.82 20.39
C ARG A 205 -3.52 12.71 19.24
N ARG A 206 -2.24 13.11 19.26
CA ARG A 206 -1.66 13.95 18.21
C ARG A 206 -1.40 13.14 16.94
N ALA A 207 -0.98 11.88 17.04
CA ALA A 207 -0.81 11.00 15.90
C ALA A 207 -2.14 10.81 15.13
N LEU A 208 -3.26 10.58 15.83
CA LEU A 208 -4.58 10.52 15.22
C LEU A 208 -5.00 11.85 14.56
N ALA A 209 -4.60 13.00 15.12
CA ALA A 209 -4.84 14.29 14.49
C ALA A 209 -4.04 14.45 13.19
N VAL A 210 -2.78 14.02 13.16
CA VAL A 210 -1.96 13.99 11.93
C VAL A 210 -2.59 13.06 10.89
N ALA A 211 -3.04 11.87 11.30
CA ALA A 211 -3.72 10.93 10.40
C ALA A 211 -4.98 11.55 9.77
N ARG A 212 -5.79 12.32 10.54
CA ARG A 212 -6.94 13.06 10.00
C ARG A 212 -6.52 14.09 8.95
N GLY A 213 -5.47 14.86 9.22
CA GLY A 213 -4.93 15.84 8.25
C GLY A 213 -4.46 15.17 6.96
N LEU A 214 -3.79 14.03 7.05
CA LEU A 214 -3.36 13.23 5.89
C LEU A 214 -4.56 12.70 5.09
N HIS A 215 -5.61 12.22 5.76
CA HIS A 215 -6.83 11.76 5.09
C HIS A 215 -7.61 12.90 4.42
N VAL A 216 -7.66 14.09 5.03
CA VAL A 216 -8.23 15.29 4.38
C VAL A 216 -7.43 15.63 3.12
N ALA A 217 -6.08 15.63 3.21
CA ALA A 217 -5.23 15.86 2.04
C ALA A 217 -5.47 14.82 0.93
N ALA A 218 -5.63 13.54 1.29
CA ALA A 218 -5.96 12.49 0.34
C ALA A 218 -7.28 12.77 -0.40
N VAL A 219 -8.35 13.13 0.32
CA VAL A 219 -9.65 13.47 -0.29
C VAL A 219 -9.55 14.66 -1.22
N VAL A 220 -8.85 15.72 -0.83
CA VAL A 220 -8.63 16.91 -1.66
C VAL A 220 -7.88 16.55 -2.95
N LEU A 221 -6.83 15.72 -2.86
CA LEU A 221 -6.06 15.28 -4.01
C LEU A 221 -6.88 14.35 -4.92
N LEU A 222 -7.72 13.46 -4.36
CA LEU A 222 -8.64 12.65 -5.16
C LEU A 222 -9.66 13.55 -5.88
N ALA A 223 -10.20 14.57 -5.22
CA ALA A 223 -11.09 15.54 -5.86
C ALA A 223 -10.39 16.33 -6.97
N ALA A 224 -9.12 16.73 -6.76
CA ALA A 224 -8.33 17.44 -7.76
C ALA A 224 -8.08 16.60 -9.03
N LEU A 225 -8.03 15.28 -8.92
CA LEU A 225 -7.87 14.38 -10.08
C LEU A 225 -9.01 14.55 -11.10
N TYR A 226 -10.20 14.94 -10.67
CA TYR A 226 -11.34 15.25 -11.53
C TYR A 226 -11.04 16.32 -12.59
N THR A 227 -10.17 17.26 -12.29
CA THR A 227 -9.77 18.33 -13.23
C THR A 227 -8.66 17.91 -14.20
N LEU A 228 -8.04 16.76 -13.97
CA LEU A 228 -6.87 16.26 -14.70
C LEU A 228 -7.18 15.05 -15.59
N ALA A 229 -8.39 14.51 -15.51
CA ALA A 229 -8.79 13.33 -16.25
C ALA A 229 -10.23 13.49 -16.78
N PRO A 230 -10.57 12.87 -17.94
CA PRO A 230 -11.92 12.90 -18.49
C PRO A 230 -12.85 12.03 -17.66
N LEU A 231 -13.41 12.58 -16.58
CA LEU A 231 -14.25 11.87 -15.62
C LEU A 231 -15.62 12.53 -15.54
N HIS A 232 -16.68 11.73 -15.60
CA HIS A 232 -18.04 12.18 -15.31
C HIS A 232 -18.18 12.59 -13.84
N PRO A 233 -19.07 13.54 -13.46
CA PRO A 233 -19.30 13.96 -12.08
C PRO A 233 -19.61 12.86 -11.08
N ILE A 234 -20.06 11.67 -11.51
CA ILE A 234 -20.25 10.49 -10.65
C ILE A 234 -18.96 10.08 -9.90
N TYR A 235 -17.78 10.41 -10.46
CA TYR A 235 -16.51 10.22 -9.78
C TYR A 235 -16.45 11.00 -8.46
N LEU A 236 -16.95 12.24 -8.43
CA LEU A 236 -16.97 13.06 -7.21
C LEU A 236 -17.92 12.46 -6.14
N ALA A 237 -18.99 11.77 -6.54
CA ALA A 237 -19.78 10.99 -5.59
C ALA A 237 -18.97 9.86 -4.96
N GLY A 238 -18.07 9.21 -5.74
CA GLY A 238 -17.11 8.24 -5.23
C GLY A 238 -16.12 8.87 -4.24
N VAL A 239 -15.60 10.05 -4.54
CA VAL A 239 -14.71 10.79 -3.61
C VAL A 239 -15.45 11.15 -2.31
N ALA A 240 -16.72 11.57 -2.40
CA ALA A 240 -17.56 11.82 -1.22
C ALA A 240 -17.79 10.56 -0.39
N ALA A 241 -17.99 9.39 -1.03
CA ALA A 241 -18.11 8.11 -0.35
C ALA A 241 -16.79 7.73 0.36
N VAL A 242 -15.63 7.94 -0.28
CA VAL A 242 -14.31 7.77 0.36
C VAL A 242 -14.19 8.68 1.58
N ALA A 243 -14.56 9.97 1.48
CA ALA A 243 -14.53 10.90 2.61
C ALA A 243 -15.41 10.42 3.78
N ALA A 244 -16.63 9.95 3.50
CA ALA A 244 -17.55 9.41 4.50
C ALA A 244 -16.96 8.16 5.19
N LEU A 245 -16.34 7.24 4.42
CA LEU A 245 -15.66 6.06 4.96
C LEU A 245 -14.45 6.43 5.83
N LEU A 246 -13.68 7.46 5.46
CA LEU A 246 -12.58 7.96 6.29
C LEU A 246 -13.07 8.59 7.61
N VAL A 247 -14.17 9.32 7.58
CA VAL A 247 -14.83 9.82 8.81
C VAL A 247 -15.26 8.63 9.68
N TYR A 248 -15.87 7.61 9.09
CA TYR A 248 -16.23 6.38 9.81
C TYR A 248 -15.00 5.67 10.37
N GLU A 249 -13.89 5.53 9.63
CA GLU A 249 -12.62 4.97 10.11
C GLU A 249 -12.14 5.67 11.38
N HIS A 250 -12.13 7.00 11.37
CA HIS A 250 -11.72 7.79 12.53
C HIS A 250 -12.71 7.72 13.71
N SER A 251 -13.97 7.35 13.50
CA SER A 251 -14.93 7.11 14.56
C SER A 251 -14.73 5.77 15.29
N LEU A 252 -14.00 4.83 14.66
CA LEU A 252 -13.72 3.51 15.24
C LEU A 252 -12.60 3.52 16.27
N VAL A 253 -11.79 4.60 16.32
CA VAL A 253 -10.58 4.68 17.15
C VAL A 253 -10.51 6.01 17.88
N SER A 254 -10.05 5.95 19.13
CA SER A 254 -9.77 7.13 19.96
C SER A 254 -8.44 6.97 20.68
N ALA A 255 -7.99 8.01 21.39
CA ALA A 255 -6.77 7.92 22.18
C ALA A 255 -6.88 6.93 23.35
N ASP A 256 -8.09 6.69 23.82
CA ASP A 256 -8.40 5.86 24.99
C ASP A 256 -9.00 4.50 24.59
N ASP A 257 -9.35 4.31 23.31
CA ASP A 257 -9.90 3.05 22.78
C ASP A 257 -9.38 2.73 21.37
N LEU A 258 -8.57 1.68 21.28
CA LEU A 258 -8.02 1.12 20.06
C LEU A 258 -8.57 -0.27 19.74
N SER A 259 -9.63 -0.72 20.43
CA SER A 259 -10.18 -2.08 20.30
C SER A 259 -10.65 -2.42 18.87
N ARG A 260 -11.02 -1.41 18.07
CA ARG A 260 -11.51 -1.55 16.70
C ARG A 260 -10.50 -1.15 15.63
N VAL A 261 -9.21 -1.01 15.99
CA VAL A 261 -8.15 -0.59 15.06
C VAL A 261 -7.99 -1.55 13.87
N ASP A 262 -8.19 -2.85 14.07
CA ASP A 262 -8.13 -3.82 12.97
C ASP A 262 -9.29 -3.62 11.97
N ALA A 263 -10.49 -3.31 12.42
CA ALA A 263 -11.63 -2.99 11.56
C ALA A 263 -11.39 -1.69 10.78
N ALA A 264 -10.87 -0.65 11.44
CA ALA A 264 -10.46 0.59 10.81
C ALA A 264 -9.43 0.33 9.70
N PHE A 265 -8.37 -0.42 10.01
CA PHE A 265 -7.27 -0.66 9.08
C PHE A 265 -7.65 -1.59 7.92
N PHE A 266 -8.30 -2.72 8.17
CA PHE A 266 -8.51 -3.74 7.11
C PHE A 266 -9.82 -3.56 6.37
N THR A 267 -10.93 -3.43 7.10
CA THR A 267 -12.26 -3.47 6.49
C THR A 267 -12.57 -2.16 5.77
N VAL A 268 -12.39 -1.04 6.45
CA VAL A 268 -12.74 0.28 5.90
C VAL A 268 -11.85 0.61 4.71
N ASN A 269 -10.53 0.40 4.81
CA ASN A 269 -9.61 0.68 3.72
C ASN A 269 -9.79 -0.27 2.51
N GLY A 270 -10.27 -1.49 2.74
CA GLY A 270 -10.73 -2.37 1.67
C GLY A 270 -11.92 -1.80 0.91
N TRP A 271 -12.93 -1.28 1.62
CA TRP A 271 -14.09 -0.63 0.99
C TRP A 271 -13.71 0.65 0.25
N ILE A 272 -12.81 1.47 0.82
CA ILE A 272 -12.30 2.69 0.20
C ILE A 272 -11.67 2.38 -1.14
N SER A 273 -10.73 1.44 -1.19
CA SER A 273 -9.97 1.15 -2.41
C SER A 273 -10.85 0.54 -3.52
N ILE A 274 -11.73 -0.39 -3.17
CA ILE A 274 -12.65 -1.02 -4.13
C ILE A 274 -13.69 0.00 -4.60
N GLY A 275 -14.29 0.77 -3.67
CA GLY A 275 -15.26 1.81 -3.99
C GLY A 275 -14.66 2.87 -4.91
N TYR A 276 -13.44 3.32 -4.62
CA TYR A 276 -12.70 4.26 -5.48
C TYR A 276 -12.54 3.71 -6.91
N LEU A 277 -12.11 2.46 -7.07
CA LEU A 277 -12.00 1.83 -8.40
C LEU A 277 -13.35 1.81 -9.14
N ILE A 278 -14.42 1.38 -8.47
CA ILE A 278 -15.76 1.29 -9.08
C ILE A 278 -16.21 2.66 -9.58
N PHE A 279 -16.14 3.70 -8.75
CA PHE A 279 -16.56 5.05 -9.14
C PHE A 279 -15.65 5.68 -10.21
N THR A 280 -14.35 5.34 -10.22
CA THR A 280 -13.43 5.76 -11.29
C THR A 280 -13.83 5.11 -12.62
N ILE A 281 -14.10 3.80 -12.65
CA ILE A 281 -14.55 3.11 -13.86
C ILE A 281 -15.91 3.64 -14.35
N LEU A 282 -16.86 3.85 -13.45
CA LEU A 282 -18.14 4.47 -13.78
C LEU A 282 -17.96 5.88 -14.36
N GLY A 283 -17.08 6.69 -13.73
CA GLY A 283 -16.75 8.02 -14.22
C GLY A 283 -16.17 8.05 -15.62
N LEU A 284 -15.34 7.05 -15.97
CA LEU A 284 -14.78 6.92 -17.32
C LEU A 284 -15.78 6.39 -18.35
N ARG A 285 -16.75 5.58 -17.94
CA ARG A 285 -17.76 5.00 -18.85
C ARG A 285 -18.89 5.95 -19.20
N LEU A 286 -19.14 6.93 -18.34
CA LEU A 286 -20.22 7.92 -18.49
C LEU A 286 -19.71 9.27 -19.06
N ALA A 287 -18.38 9.47 -19.11
CA ALA A 287 -17.75 10.65 -19.70
C ALA A 287 -17.74 10.52 -21.24
#